data_33d17047373a1db2ef25dbacffa8ffd4
#
_entry.id   33d17047373a1db2ef25dbacffa8ffd4
#
_cell.length_a   1.000
_cell.length_b   1.000
_cell.length_c   1.000
_cell.angle_alpha   90.00
_cell.angle_beta   90.00
_cell.angle_gamma   90.00
#
_symmetry.space_group_name_H-M   'P 1'
#
loop_
_entity.id
_entity.type
_entity.pdbx_description
1 polymer ?
#
loop_
_entity_poly.entity_id
_entity_poly.type
_entity_poly.pdbx_seq_one_letter_code
_entity_poly.pdbx_strand_id
1 'polypeptide(L)'
;MPLHGELLKLKKFTRTSTVRKYLQSTDEPALHLGCGGHNIAGWLNVDKFHAASDTYFDAKWPFPFEDDSFDLVFTEHMIEHLDIGKIRQFLSEIFRVMKGGGICRITCPDLEIYARAYIEKDEEFFKQIHDAFWPKGRQKPDQSWVVKGNGGAFMTGIVKNFWGHRWMYDFNNLRECLEEIGFTEITKQHCGQSRHPRLATMDKPERAYETLYVEALKPG
;
A
#
# COMPACT_ATOMS: atom_id res chain seq x y z
N MET A 1 -6.87 -11.02 23.64
CA MET A 1 -6.13 -9.83 23.18
C MET A 1 -4.74 -9.59 23.79
N PRO A 2 -4.36 -10.06 24.99
CA PRO A 2 -2.97 -9.92 25.45
C PRO A 2 -1.94 -10.63 24.55
N LEU A 3 -2.26 -11.80 24.02
CA LEU A 3 -1.38 -12.59 23.14
C LEU A 3 -0.93 -11.88 21.86
N HIS A 4 -1.78 -11.05 21.26
CA HIS A 4 -1.46 -10.33 20.01
C HIS A 4 -0.35 -9.27 20.22
N GLY A 5 -0.45 -8.48 21.27
CA GLY A 5 0.55 -7.46 21.60
C GLY A 5 1.90 -8.06 21.97
N GLU A 6 1.92 -9.20 22.67
CA GLU A 6 3.15 -9.92 23.02
C GLU A 6 3.82 -10.51 21.78
N LEU A 7 3.04 -11.06 20.85
CA LEU A 7 3.56 -11.60 19.60
C LEU A 7 4.21 -10.52 18.73
N LEU A 8 3.62 -9.32 18.65
CA LEU A 8 4.23 -8.19 17.93
C LEU A 8 5.52 -7.70 18.59
N LYS A 9 5.59 -7.69 19.94
CA LYS A 9 6.83 -7.38 20.66
C LYS A 9 7.92 -8.41 20.37
N LEU A 10 7.59 -9.69 20.37
CA LEU A 10 8.52 -10.77 20.04
C LEU A 10 9.04 -10.60 18.60
N LYS A 11 8.16 -10.33 17.64
CA LYS A 11 8.53 -10.08 16.23
C LYS A 11 9.45 -8.88 16.07
N LYS A 12 9.25 -7.83 16.83
CA LYS A 12 10.17 -6.68 16.86
C LYS A 12 11.56 -7.10 17.37
N PHE A 13 11.62 -7.95 18.38
CA PHE A 13 12.87 -8.43 18.95
C PHE A 13 13.62 -9.39 18.00
N THR A 14 12.89 -10.32 17.34
CA THR A 14 13.50 -11.31 16.42
C THR A 14 13.69 -10.79 15.00
N ARG A 15 13.35 -9.54 14.71
CA ARG A 15 13.31 -8.97 13.36
C ARG A 15 14.59 -9.19 12.57
N THR A 16 15.74 -8.83 13.15
CA THR A 16 17.05 -8.94 12.46
C THR A 16 17.36 -10.38 12.03
N SER A 17 17.06 -11.35 12.88
CA SER A 17 17.27 -12.78 12.54
C SER A 17 16.29 -13.26 11.48
N THR A 18 15.03 -12.83 11.52
CA THR A 18 14.01 -13.16 10.53
C THR A 18 14.39 -12.61 9.15
N VAL A 19 14.75 -11.33 9.08
CA VAL A 19 15.18 -10.68 7.84
C VAL A 19 16.41 -11.37 7.26
N ARG A 20 17.45 -11.60 8.07
CA ARG A 20 18.67 -12.31 7.61
C ARG A 20 18.36 -13.69 7.06
N LYS A 21 17.56 -14.48 7.78
CA LYS A 21 17.15 -15.81 7.33
C LYS A 21 16.41 -15.75 5.99
N TYR A 22 15.51 -14.78 5.83
CA TYR A 22 14.78 -14.59 4.58
C TYR A 22 15.72 -14.25 3.42
N LEU A 23 16.59 -13.24 3.59
CA LEU A 23 17.55 -12.83 2.54
C LEU A 23 18.49 -13.96 2.12
N GLN A 24 18.81 -14.91 3.01
CA GLN A 24 19.62 -16.10 2.70
C GLN A 24 18.83 -17.21 2.01
N SER A 25 17.52 -17.15 1.97
CA SER A 25 16.64 -18.20 1.45
C SER A 25 16.19 -18.00 0.01
N THR A 26 16.57 -16.89 -0.64
CA THR A 26 16.13 -16.56 -2.00
C THR A 26 17.19 -15.74 -2.74
N ASP A 27 17.29 -15.95 -4.04
CA ASP A 27 18.19 -15.20 -4.94
C ASP A 27 17.53 -13.88 -5.40
N GLU A 28 16.21 -13.76 -5.28
CA GLU A 28 15.44 -12.57 -5.65
C GLU A 28 14.58 -12.11 -4.46
N PRO A 29 15.19 -11.43 -3.47
CA PRO A 29 14.47 -10.90 -2.31
C PRO A 29 13.38 -9.91 -2.67
N ALA A 30 12.18 -10.13 -2.10
CA ALA A 30 11.02 -9.31 -2.34
C ALA A 30 10.35 -8.89 -1.01
N LEU A 31 10.02 -7.62 -0.89
CA LEU A 31 9.47 -7.00 0.33
C LEU A 31 8.02 -6.55 0.12
N HIS A 32 7.12 -7.04 0.96
CA HIS A 32 5.73 -6.62 1.01
C HIS A 32 5.48 -5.72 2.23
N LEU A 33 5.33 -4.43 1.98
CA LEU A 33 5.16 -3.39 3.02
C LEU A 33 3.70 -3.18 3.35
N GLY A 34 3.35 -3.23 4.64
CA GLY A 34 1.98 -3.04 5.09
C GLY A 34 1.06 -4.19 4.67
N CYS A 35 1.54 -5.43 4.81
CA CYS A 35 0.85 -6.61 4.29
C CYS A 35 -0.54 -6.86 4.92
N GLY A 36 -0.87 -6.18 6.02
CA GLY A 36 -2.10 -6.46 6.75
C GLY A 36 -2.16 -7.94 7.15
N GLY A 37 -3.29 -8.58 6.92
CA GLY A 37 -3.46 -10.02 7.10
C GLY A 37 -3.14 -10.86 5.86
N HIS A 38 -2.61 -10.26 4.78
CA HIS A 38 -2.37 -10.90 3.49
C HIS A 38 -0.89 -11.21 3.30
N ASN A 39 -0.43 -12.36 3.76
CA ASN A 39 0.94 -12.80 3.52
C ASN A 39 1.07 -13.44 2.12
N ILE A 40 2.09 -13.02 1.41
CA ILE A 40 2.43 -13.54 0.08
C ILE A 40 3.58 -14.52 0.23
N ALA A 41 3.41 -15.75 -0.27
CA ALA A 41 4.45 -16.77 -0.21
C ALA A 41 5.70 -16.34 -0.99
N GLY A 42 6.88 -16.55 -0.41
CA GLY A 42 8.15 -16.15 -1.01
C GLY A 42 8.49 -14.66 -0.91
N TRP A 43 7.70 -13.89 -0.18
CA TRP A 43 7.96 -12.48 0.15
C TRP A 43 8.27 -12.32 1.63
N LEU A 44 9.04 -11.29 1.99
CA LEU A 44 9.12 -10.83 3.37
C LEU A 44 7.92 -9.91 3.64
N ASN A 45 6.93 -10.45 4.36
CA ASN A 45 5.69 -9.74 4.67
C ASN A 45 5.82 -8.97 5.99
N VAL A 46 5.68 -7.65 5.96
CA VAL A 46 5.91 -6.83 7.14
C VAL A 46 4.71 -5.92 7.43
N ASP A 47 4.35 -5.82 8.71
CA ASP A 47 3.21 -5.01 9.15
C ASP A 47 3.39 -4.53 10.61
N LYS A 48 2.70 -3.43 10.93
CA LYS A 48 2.69 -2.85 12.27
C LYS A 48 1.68 -3.52 13.20
N PHE A 49 0.54 -3.94 12.67
CA PHE A 49 -0.62 -4.34 13.45
C PHE A 49 -0.95 -5.82 13.35
N HIS A 50 -0.52 -6.49 12.29
CA HIS A 50 -0.90 -7.87 12.02
C HIS A 50 0.12 -8.88 12.53
N ALA A 51 -0.34 -9.74 13.44
CA ALA A 51 0.48 -10.82 13.99
C ALA A 51 0.80 -11.93 12.96
N ALA A 52 0.08 -12.00 11.85
CA ALA A 52 0.37 -12.94 10.77
C ALA A 52 1.60 -12.53 9.94
N SER A 53 2.00 -11.25 9.91
CA SER A 53 3.20 -10.80 9.19
C SER A 53 4.46 -11.57 9.63
N ASP A 54 5.49 -11.64 8.78
CA ASP A 54 6.74 -12.31 9.13
C ASP A 54 7.50 -11.55 10.21
N THR A 55 7.47 -10.20 10.15
CA THR A 55 8.09 -9.35 11.18
C THR A 55 7.37 -8.01 11.36
N TYR A 56 7.70 -7.34 12.49
CA TYR A 56 7.16 -6.02 12.82
C TYR A 56 7.81 -4.92 11.98
N PHE A 57 6.97 -4.03 11.44
CA PHE A 57 7.36 -2.88 10.65
C PHE A 57 6.43 -1.70 10.92
N ASP A 58 7.00 -0.50 11.07
CA ASP A 58 6.24 0.75 11.17
C ASP A 58 6.78 1.76 10.14
N ALA A 59 5.98 2.04 9.12
CA ALA A 59 6.30 2.93 8.00
C ALA A 59 6.64 4.38 8.38
N LYS A 60 6.36 4.78 9.62
CA LYS A 60 6.66 6.13 10.13
C LYS A 60 8.12 6.31 10.56
N TRP A 61 8.90 5.23 10.61
CA TRP A 61 10.28 5.21 11.06
C TRP A 61 11.22 4.73 9.95
N PRO A 62 12.54 4.98 10.05
CA PRO A 62 13.51 4.36 9.15
C PRO A 62 13.33 2.85 9.08
N PHE A 63 13.45 2.30 7.89
CA PHE A 63 13.26 0.86 7.70
C PHE A 63 14.39 0.07 8.32
N PRO A 64 14.09 -1.00 9.04
CA PRO A 64 15.09 -1.82 9.71
C PRO A 64 15.75 -2.85 8.76
N PHE A 65 16.05 -2.43 7.55
CA PHE A 65 16.68 -3.22 6.51
C PHE A 65 17.94 -2.51 6.03
N GLU A 66 18.92 -3.28 5.58
CA GLU A 66 20.15 -2.74 4.99
C GLU A 66 19.87 -2.16 3.60
N ASP A 67 20.77 -1.30 3.12
CA ASP A 67 20.71 -0.76 1.76
C ASP A 67 20.80 -1.90 0.74
N ASP A 68 20.24 -1.72 -0.43
CA ASP A 68 20.33 -2.63 -1.58
C ASP A 68 20.01 -4.11 -1.24
N SER A 69 18.98 -4.32 -0.40
CA SER A 69 18.60 -5.65 0.08
C SER A 69 17.56 -6.36 -0.77
N PHE A 70 16.69 -5.62 -1.49
CA PHE A 70 15.52 -6.19 -2.17
C PHE A 70 15.50 -5.88 -3.66
N ASP A 71 15.16 -6.89 -4.47
CA ASP A 71 14.94 -6.73 -5.91
C ASP A 71 13.55 -6.18 -6.21
N LEU A 72 12.55 -6.59 -5.42
CA LEU A 72 11.16 -6.19 -5.59
C LEU A 72 10.59 -5.61 -4.29
N VAL A 73 9.84 -4.51 -4.42
CA VAL A 73 9.06 -3.93 -3.32
C VAL A 73 7.61 -3.76 -3.75
N PHE A 74 6.70 -4.22 -2.92
CA PHE A 74 5.26 -4.08 -3.13
C PHE A 74 4.59 -3.46 -1.90
N THR A 75 3.67 -2.52 -2.13
CA THR A 75 2.79 -1.98 -1.09
C THR A 75 1.40 -1.74 -1.67
N GLU A 76 0.37 -2.22 -0.96
CA GLU A 76 -1.01 -2.15 -1.38
C GLU A 76 -1.87 -1.41 -0.35
N HIS A 77 -2.56 -0.35 -0.80
CA HIS A 77 -3.50 0.43 0.02
C HIS A 77 -2.95 0.76 1.41
N MET A 78 -1.73 1.32 1.43
CA MET A 78 -1.02 1.67 2.66
C MET A 78 -0.50 3.12 2.66
N ILE A 79 -0.01 3.62 1.50
CA ILE A 79 0.62 4.95 1.43
C ILE A 79 -0.37 6.08 1.73
N GLU A 80 -1.65 5.89 1.41
CA GLU A 80 -2.73 6.85 1.69
C GLU A 80 -2.97 7.07 3.19
N HIS A 81 -2.51 6.14 4.04
CA HIS A 81 -2.59 6.26 5.50
C HIS A 81 -1.40 7.01 6.12
N LEU A 82 -0.41 7.39 5.33
CA LEU A 82 0.72 8.19 5.79
C LEU A 82 0.41 9.69 5.69
N ASP A 83 0.87 10.43 6.69
CA ASP A 83 0.84 11.90 6.60
C ASP A 83 1.75 12.37 5.47
N ILE A 84 1.35 13.41 4.72
CA ILE A 84 2.13 13.95 3.60
C ILE A 84 3.57 14.28 3.99
N GLY A 85 3.80 14.74 5.22
CA GLY A 85 5.14 15.01 5.74
C GLY A 85 6.00 13.74 5.96
N LYS A 86 5.40 12.54 5.86
CA LYS A 86 6.10 11.25 6.03
C LYS A 86 6.31 10.50 4.73
N ILE A 87 5.61 10.86 3.67
CA ILE A 87 5.68 10.13 2.40
C ILE A 87 7.09 10.20 1.80
N ARG A 88 7.74 11.36 1.83
CA ARG A 88 9.10 11.50 1.33
C ARG A 88 10.08 10.56 2.03
N GLN A 89 10.03 10.50 3.36
CA GLN A 89 10.84 9.57 4.15
C GLN A 89 10.54 8.12 3.77
N PHE A 90 9.27 7.76 3.63
CA PHE A 90 8.84 6.42 3.28
C PHE A 90 9.35 5.99 1.90
N LEU A 91 9.17 6.84 0.88
CA LEU A 91 9.66 6.57 -0.48
C LEU A 91 11.19 6.53 -0.55
N SER A 92 11.89 7.42 0.20
CA SER A 92 13.36 7.39 0.31
C SER A 92 13.85 6.08 0.93
N GLU A 93 13.15 5.56 1.91
CA GLU A 93 13.50 4.27 2.53
C GLU A 93 13.25 3.10 1.58
N ILE A 94 12.14 3.11 0.80
CA ILE A 94 11.93 2.13 -0.28
C ILE A 94 13.12 2.17 -1.24
N PHE A 95 13.47 3.37 -1.72
CA PHE A 95 14.59 3.53 -2.64
C PHE A 95 15.91 3.02 -2.06
N ARG A 96 16.20 3.34 -0.81
CA ARG A 96 17.43 2.91 -0.12
C ARG A 96 17.55 1.39 -0.04
N VAL A 97 16.47 0.72 0.36
CA VAL A 97 16.52 -0.74 0.58
C VAL A 97 16.41 -1.56 -0.69
N MET A 98 16.01 -0.95 -1.81
CA MET A 98 15.99 -1.61 -3.12
C MET A 98 17.39 -1.69 -3.70
N LYS A 99 17.69 -2.77 -4.43
CA LYS A 99 18.88 -2.90 -5.27
C LYS A 99 18.76 -2.04 -6.52
N GLY A 100 19.88 -1.65 -7.12
CA GLY A 100 19.91 -1.07 -8.46
C GLY A 100 19.28 -2.03 -9.48
N GLY A 101 18.42 -1.52 -10.35
CA GLY A 101 17.59 -2.31 -11.28
C GLY A 101 16.32 -2.90 -10.65
N GLY A 102 16.11 -2.73 -9.35
CA GLY A 102 14.91 -3.22 -8.65
C GLY A 102 13.64 -2.47 -9.03
N ILE A 103 12.49 -3.14 -8.89
CA ILE A 103 11.17 -2.59 -9.24
C ILE A 103 10.33 -2.43 -7.98
N CYS A 104 9.77 -1.21 -7.80
CA CYS A 104 8.75 -0.92 -6.80
C CYS A 104 7.38 -0.87 -7.46
N ARG A 105 6.39 -1.57 -6.88
CA ARG A 105 4.97 -1.46 -7.24
C ARG A 105 4.19 -0.90 -6.07
N ILE A 106 3.52 0.22 -6.31
CA ILE A 106 2.68 0.92 -5.34
C ILE A 106 1.25 0.92 -5.86
N THR A 107 0.30 0.47 -5.03
CA THR A 107 -1.11 0.59 -5.32
C THR A 107 -1.83 1.34 -4.22
N CYS A 108 -2.74 2.24 -4.59
CA CYS A 108 -3.55 3.05 -3.67
C CYS A 108 -4.85 3.50 -4.35
N PRO A 109 -5.82 4.07 -3.63
CA PRO A 109 -7.00 4.67 -4.26
C PRO A 109 -6.59 5.76 -5.26
N ASP A 110 -7.18 5.75 -6.46
CA ASP A 110 -6.91 6.73 -7.53
C ASP A 110 -7.82 7.95 -7.40
N LEU A 111 -7.27 9.08 -6.99
CA LEU A 111 -8.02 10.33 -6.86
C LEU A 111 -8.71 10.72 -8.17
N GLU A 112 -8.08 10.46 -9.33
CA GLU A 112 -8.66 10.77 -10.64
C GLU A 112 -9.95 9.98 -10.88
N ILE A 113 -9.97 8.69 -10.55
CA ILE A 113 -11.17 7.85 -10.68
C ILE A 113 -12.31 8.40 -9.82
N TYR A 114 -12.03 8.71 -8.55
CA TYR A 114 -13.04 9.26 -7.63
C TYR A 114 -13.57 10.62 -8.09
N ALA A 115 -12.69 11.52 -8.54
CA ALA A 115 -13.07 12.84 -9.02
C ALA A 115 -13.93 12.74 -10.29
N ARG A 116 -13.56 11.87 -11.23
CA ARG A 116 -14.31 11.62 -12.46
C ARG A 116 -15.70 11.06 -12.13
N ALA A 117 -15.79 10.03 -11.33
CA ALA A 117 -17.07 9.44 -10.91
C ALA A 117 -17.99 10.48 -10.23
N TYR A 118 -17.41 11.39 -9.44
CA TYR A 118 -18.17 12.47 -8.80
C TYR A 118 -18.73 13.48 -9.84
N ILE A 119 -17.92 13.90 -10.81
CA ILE A 119 -18.32 14.85 -11.86
C ILE A 119 -19.38 14.23 -12.78
N GLU A 120 -19.20 12.96 -13.13
CA GLU A 120 -20.10 12.20 -14.01
C GLU A 120 -21.38 11.71 -13.28
N LYS A 121 -21.45 11.93 -11.96
CA LYS A 121 -22.56 11.47 -11.10
C LYS A 121 -22.76 9.95 -11.13
N ASP A 122 -21.66 9.21 -11.18
CA ASP A 122 -21.65 7.74 -11.17
C ASP A 122 -22.03 7.19 -9.78
N GLU A 123 -23.34 7.09 -9.54
CA GLU A 123 -23.85 6.57 -8.27
C GLU A 123 -23.54 5.09 -8.08
N GLU A 124 -23.40 4.30 -9.17
CA GLU A 124 -23.08 2.88 -9.06
C GLU A 124 -21.66 2.66 -8.58
N PHE A 125 -20.68 3.46 -9.03
CA PHE A 125 -19.32 3.47 -8.49
C PHE A 125 -19.32 3.72 -6.98
N PHE A 126 -20.00 4.77 -6.52
CA PHE A 126 -20.03 5.09 -5.09
C PHE A 126 -20.80 4.05 -4.27
N LYS A 127 -21.82 3.43 -4.85
CA LYS A 127 -22.54 2.32 -4.23
C LYS A 127 -21.62 1.09 -4.11
N GLN A 128 -20.84 0.76 -5.13
CA GLN A 128 -19.88 -0.34 -5.11
C GLN A 128 -18.84 -0.14 -4.00
N ILE A 129 -18.27 1.05 -3.87
CA ILE A 129 -17.37 1.39 -2.77
C ILE A 129 -18.06 1.25 -1.42
N HIS A 130 -19.28 1.80 -1.29
CA HIS A 130 -20.05 1.67 -0.07
C HIS A 130 -20.22 0.21 0.34
N ASP A 131 -20.64 -0.64 -0.59
CA ASP A 131 -20.94 -2.06 -0.32
C ASP A 131 -19.65 -2.86 0.00
N ALA A 132 -18.52 -2.48 -0.57
CA ALA A 132 -17.21 -3.06 -0.26
C ALA A 132 -16.75 -2.72 1.17
N PHE A 133 -16.91 -1.49 1.60
CA PHE A 133 -16.49 -1.05 2.95
C PHE A 133 -17.51 -1.40 4.05
N TRP A 134 -18.80 -1.43 3.72
CA TRP A 134 -19.89 -1.76 4.65
C TRP A 134 -20.75 -2.93 4.14
N PRO A 135 -20.17 -4.14 4.05
CA PRO A 135 -20.93 -5.32 3.63
C PRO A 135 -22.11 -5.58 4.58
N LYS A 136 -23.17 -6.14 4.04
CA LYS A 136 -24.39 -6.45 4.78
C LYS A 136 -24.06 -7.21 6.08
N GLY A 137 -24.60 -6.72 7.21
CA GLY A 137 -24.39 -7.32 8.54
C GLY A 137 -23.23 -6.73 9.36
N ARG A 138 -22.39 -5.87 8.82
CA ARG A 138 -21.44 -5.10 9.61
C ARG A 138 -22.14 -3.94 10.33
N GLN A 139 -21.78 -3.69 11.60
CA GLN A 139 -22.25 -2.47 12.28
C GLN A 139 -21.78 -1.25 11.47
N LYS A 140 -22.74 -0.44 11.05
CA LYS A 140 -22.46 0.80 10.33
C LYS A 140 -21.92 1.84 11.33
N PRO A 141 -20.95 2.67 10.92
CA PRO A 141 -20.61 3.85 11.69
C PRO A 141 -21.87 4.70 11.93
N ASP A 142 -21.94 5.43 13.03
CA ASP A 142 -23.04 6.32 13.38
C ASP A 142 -23.38 7.36 12.29
N GLN A 143 -22.43 7.55 11.36
CA GLN A 143 -22.57 8.44 10.19
C GLN A 143 -23.09 7.74 8.92
N SER A 144 -23.50 6.50 8.98
CA SER A 144 -23.98 5.73 7.82
C SER A 144 -25.18 6.34 7.08
N TRP A 145 -25.95 7.18 7.74
CA TRP A 145 -27.06 7.91 7.13
C TRP A 145 -26.59 8.98 6.12
N VAL A 146 -25.34 9.46 6.23
CA VAL A 146 -24.72 10.44 5.33
C VAL A 146 -24.07 9.75 4.12
N VAL A 147 -23.57 8.52 4.29
CA VAL A 147 -22.72 7.81 3.32
C VAL A 147 -23.49 6.67 2.65
N LYS A 148 -24.63 6.94 2.06
CA LYS A 148 -25.48 5.93 1.39
C LYS A 148 -25.15 5.76 -0.11
N GLY A 149 -23.89 5.59 -0.48
CA GLY A 149 -23.51 5.55 -1.89
C GLY A 149 -23.61 6.91 -2.59
N ASN A 150 -23.69 8.00 -1.83
CA ASN A 150 -23.77 9.34 -2.37
C ASN A 150 -22.36 9.90 -2.61
N GLY A 151 -22.05 10.26 -3.87
CA GLY A 151 -20.73 10.74 -4.28
C GLY A 151 -20.25 11.96 -3.46
N GLY A 152 -21.13 12.91 -3.13
CA GLY A 152 -20.78 14.07 -2.30
C GLY A 152 -20.38 13.67 -0.88
N ALA A 153 -21.06 12.70 -0.29
CA ALA A 153 -20.72 12.19 1.03
C ALA A 153 -19.37 11.47 1.02
N PHE A 154 -19.08 10.68 -0.02
CA PHE A 154 -17.78 10.04 -0.20
C PHE A 154 -16.65 11.04 -0.37
N MET A 155 -16.78 12.04 -1.24
CA MET A 155 -15.77 13.09 -1.42
C MET A 155 -15.55 13.87 -0.12
N THR A 156 -16.61 14.17 0.65
CA THR A 156 -16.49 14.77 1.98
C THR A 156 -15.78 13.84 2.95
N GLY A 157 -16.06 12.53 2.88
CA GLY A 157 -15.40 11.52 3.70
C GLY A 157 -13.90 11.44 3.43
N ILE A 158 -13.46 11.52 2.17
CA ILE A 158 -12.05 11.62 1.79
C ILE A 158 -11.41 12.83 2.44
N VAL A 159 -12.00 14.02 2.29
CA VAL A 159 -11.49 15.27 2.88
C VAL A 159 -11.43 15.21 4.41
N LYS A 160 -12.37 14.50 5.04
CA LYS A 160 -12.45 14.35 6.50
C LYS A 160 -11.74 13.09 7.04
N ASN A 161 -10.99 12.37 6.21
CA ASN A 161 -10.21 11.23 6.65
C ASN A 161 -11.05 10.08 7.25
N PHE A 162 -12.20 9.74 6.65
CA PHE A 162 -13.12 8.73 7.19
C PHE A 162 -12.51 7.34 7.34
N TRP A 163 -11.64 6.93 6.41
CA TRP A 163 -11.01 5.60 6.43
C TRP A 163 -9.59 5.60 6.97
N GLY A 164 -9.19 6.70 7.62
CA GLY A 164 -7.81 6.90 8.03
C GLY A 164 -6.90 7.30 6.86
N HIS A 165 -7.48 7.60 5.69
CA HIS A 165 -6.73 8.16 4.56
C HIS A 165 -6.33 9.59 4.90
N ARG A 166 -5.04 9.88 4.80
CA ARG A 166 -4.47 11.18 5.11
C ARG A 166 -4.10 11.94 3.86
N TRP A 167 -3.96 11.22 2.75
CA TRP A 167 -3.67 11.76 1.44
C TRP A 167 -4.25 10.87 0.35
N MET A 168 -4.71 11.47 -0.75
CA MET A 168 -5.14 10.76 -1.94
C MET A 168 -4.19 11.09 -3.07
N TYR A 169 -3.81 10.09 -3.85
CA TYR A 169 -2.89 10.22 -4.97
C TYR A 169 -3.64 10.10 -6.30
N ASP A 170 -3.24 10.91 -7.28
CA ASP A 170 -3.34 10.59 -8.70
C ASP A 170 -1.96 10.17 -9.22
N PHE A 171 -1.92 9.74 -10.48
CA PHE A 171 -0.67 9.30 -11.09
C PHE A 171 0.38 10.41 -11.15
N ASN A 172 0.00 11.65 -11.47
CA ASN A 172 0.95 12.74 -11.63
C ASN A 172 1.61 13.12 -10.32
N ASN A 173 0.81 13.25 -9.25
CA ASN A 173 1.35 13.56 -7.92
C ASN A 173 2.26 12.45 -7.41
N LEU A 174 1.87 11.16 -7.53
CA LEU A 174 2.72 10.06 -7.08
C LEU A 174 4.00 9.96 -7.93
N ARG A 175 3.91 10.19 -9.25
CA ARG A 175 5.07 10.23 -10.13
C ARG A 175 6.07 11.31 -9.71
N GLU A 176 5.62 12.54 -9.48
CA GLU A 176 6.46 13.64 -9.02
C GLU A 176 7.18 13.29 -7.71
N CYS A 177 6.46 12.72 -6.74
CA CYS A 177 7.07 12.26 -5.49
C CYS A 177 8.17 11.21 -5.72
N LEU A 178 7.97 10.28 -6.64
CA LEU A 178 8.95 9.24 -6.96
C LEU A 178 10.16 9.80 -7.73
N GLU A 179 9.94 10.69 -8.69
CA GLU A 179 11.00 11.38 -9.45
C GLU A 179 11.92 12.17 -8.52
N GLU A 180 11.36 12.89 -7.55
CA GLU A 180 12.16 13.64 -6.54
C GLU A 180 13.06 12.75 -5.68
N ILE A 181 12.72 11.49 -5.48
CA ILE A 181 13.53 10.52 -4.75
C ILE A 181 14.65 9.95 -5.62
N GLY A 182 14.48 9.93 -6.94
CA GLY A 182 15.43 9.39 -7.90
C GLY A 182 14.98 8.13 -8.62
N PHE A 183 13.72 7.72 -8.46
CA PHE A 183 13.14 6.67 -9.28
C PHE A 183 13.02 7.09 -10.74
N THR A 184 13.15 6.12 -11.62
CA THR A 184 13.04 6.30 -13.08
C THR A 184 12.00 5.35 -13.65
N GLU A 185 11.70 5.49 -14.94
CA GLU A 185 10.75 4.65 -15.68
C GLU A 185 9.42 4.45 -14.95
N ILE A 186 8.92 5.54 -14.34
CA ILE A 186 7.68 5.53 -13.58
C ILE A 186 6.50 5.42 -14.54
N THR A 187 5.69 4.37 -14.38
CA THR A 187 4.59 4.05 -15.30
C THR A 187 3.30 3.72 -14.55
N LYS A 188 2.18 4.23 -15.08
CA LYS A 188 0.85 3.77 -14.67
C LYS A 188 0.61 2.40 -15.31
N GLN A 189 0.19 1.46 -14.49
CA GLN A 189 -0.12 0.09 -14.90
C GLN A 189 -1.62 -0.20 -14.79
N HIS A 190 -2.02 -1.39 -15.21
CA HIS A 190 -3.36 -1.93 -14.96
C HIS A 190 -3.28 -3.12 -14.00
N CYS A 191 -4.42 -3.48 -13.42
CA CYS A 191 -4.54 -4.66 -12.58
C CYS A 191 -4.02 -5.90 -13.31
N GLY A 192 -3.14 -6.65 -12.67
CA GLY A 192 -2.52 -7.85 -13.23
C GLY A 192 -1.46 -7.61 -14.32
N GLN A 193 -1.12 -6.37 -14.62
CA GLN A 193 -0.06 -6.01 -15.56
C GLN A 193 1.15 -5.45 -14.82
N SER A 194 2.32 -5.99 -15.10
CA SER A 194 3.58 -5.60 -14.47
C SER A 194 4.76 -5.93 -15.40
N ARG A 195 5.85 -5.18 -15.24
CA ARG A 195 7.15 -5.51 -15.88
C ARG A 195 7.75 -6.79 -15.30
N HIS A 196 7.36 -7.17 -14.10
CA HIS A 196 7.87 -8.34 -13.41
C HIS A 196 6.75 -9.35 -13.10
N PRO A 197 6.91 -10.65 -13.48
CA PRO A 197 5.83 -11.65 -13.32
C PRO A 197 5.33 -11.80 -11.88
N ARG A 198 6.22 -11.73 -10.89
CA ARG A 198 5.82 -11.83 -9.48
C ARG A 198 4.98 -10.63 -9.03
N LEU A 199 5.21 -9.44 -9.57
CA LEU A 199 4.40 -8.25 -9.26
C LEU A 199 3.03 -8.28 -9.96
N ALA A 200 2.93 -8.87 -11.16
CA ALA A 200 1.66 -9.00 -11.87
C ALA A 200 0.61 -9.84 -11.11
N THR A 201 1.05 -10.72 -10.21
CA THR A 201 0.16 -11.59 -9.44
C THR A 201 -0.26 -11.00 -8.08
N MET A 202 0.20 -9.80 -7.75
CA MET A 202 -0.03 -9.19 -6.43
C MET A 202 -1.37 -8.47 -6.32
N ASP A 203 -1.91 -8.01 -7.43
CA ASP A 203 -3.08 -7.15 -7.45
C ASP A 203 -4.37 -7.90 -7.10
N LYS A 204 -5.31 -7.17 -6.50
CA LYS A 204 -6.65 -7.66 -6.18
C LYS A 204 -7.65 -7.18 -7.23
N PRO A 205 -8.13 -8.07 -8.13
CA PRO A 205 -9.07 -7.68 -9.18
C PRO A 205 -10.35 -7.04 -8.66
N GLU A 206 -10.80 -7.44 -7.47
CA GLU A 206 -12.00 -6.89 -6.81
C GLU A 206 -11.85 -5.42 -6.40
N ARG A 207 -10.63 -4.88 -6.40
CA ARG A 207 -10.34 -3.47 -6.14
C ARG A 207 -9.89 -2.69 -7.37
N ALA A 208 -9.82 -3.31 -8.54
CA ALA A 208 -9.32 -2.69 -9.76
C ALA A 208 -10.12 -1.44 -10.19
N TYR A 209 -11.39 -1.37 -9.84
CA TYR A 209 -12.29 -0.26 -10.19
C TYR A 209 -11.94 1.07 -9.50
N GLU A 210 -11.18 1.05 -8.40
CA GLU A 210 -10.83 2.23 -7.61
C GLU A 210 -9.32 2.47 -7.47
N THR A 211 -8.48 1.55 -7.97
CA THR A 211 -7.06 1.49 -7.62
C THR A 211 -6.17 2.08 -8.72
N LEU A 212 -5.26 2.95 -8.31
CA LEU A 212 -4.09 3.39 -9.04
C LEU A 212 -2.97 2.36 -8.87
N TYR A 213 -2.38 1.94 -9.99
CA TYR A 213 -1.23 1.03 -10.03
C TYR A 213 -0.04 1.78 -10.61
N VAL A 214 1.05 1.89 -9.86
CA VAL A 214 2.27 2.57 -10.30
C VAL A 214 3.48 1.66 -10.12
N GLU A 215 4.30 1.56 -11.13
CA GLU A 215 5.61 0.93 -11.05
C GLU A 215 6.71 1.96 -11.29
N ALA A 216 7.81 1.79 -10.55
CA ALA A 216 8.99 2.63 -10.65
C ALA A 216 10.26 1.78 -10.53
N LEU A 217 11.31 2.15 -11.24
CA LEU A 217 12.61 1.49 -11.26
C LEU A 217 13.61 2.29 -10.41
N LYS A 218 14.39 1.62 -9.56
CA LYS A 218 15.62 2.18 -9.03
C LYS A 218 16.72 2.02 -10.09
N PRO A 219 17.35 3.11 -10.57
CA PRO A 219 18.47 2.99 -11.53
C PRO A 219 19.60 2.15 -10.96
N GLY A 220 20.35 1.47 -11.86
CA GLY A 220 21.51 0.66 -11.52
C GLY A 220 22.76 1.45 -11.22
#